data_a681fa746a58b9b8ef43cdbc075b9c5e
#
_entry.id   a681fa746a58b9b8ef43cdbc075b9c5e
#
_cell.length_a   1.000
_cell.length_b   1.000
_cell.length_c   1.000
_cell.angle_alpha   90.00
_cell.angle_beta   90.00
_cell.angle_gamma   90.00
#
_symmetry.space_group_name_H-M   'P 1'
#
loop_
_entity.id
_entity.type
_entity.pdbx_description
1 polymer ?
#
loop_
_entity_poly.entity_id
_entity_poly.type
_entity_poly.pdbx_seq_one_letter_code
_entity_poly.pdbx_strand_id
1 'polypeptide(L)'
;QFDGISDEELRLVGALAAAALDNALLLERLARQSSEPLVPGTRPGPEQPEMIGQSPAMARLRHEIDVVANSELNVLILGETGVGKELIAKAVHGGSPRAHAPLVYLNCAALPESVAESELFGHVKGAFTGAIHNRAGKFELADKGTLFLDEIGELSLALQAKLLRVLQYGDLQRIGDDTPLKVNVRILAATNRDLKQAVVEGQFRADLYHRLSV
;
A
#
# COMPACT_ATOMS: atom_id res chain seq x y z
N GLN A 1 26.54 -1.93 -44.32
CA GLN A 1 27.60 -2.85 -43.90
C GLN A 1 27.33 -3.20 -42.43
N PHE A 2 26.68 -4.35 -42.22
CA PHE A 2 26.48 -4.94 -40.87
C PHE A 2 27.33 -6.21 -40.80
N ASP A 3 28.65 -6.09 -41.02
CA ASP A 3 29.58 -7.20 -40.89
C ASP A 3 30.16 -7.16 -39.48
N GLY A 4 29.75 -8.10 -38.62
CA GLY A 4 30.35 -8.31 -37.30
C GLY A 4 29.42 -8.64 -36.14
N ILE A 5 28.11 -8.76 -36.36
CA ILE A 5 27.18 -9.18 -35.31
C ILE A 5 26.92 -10.68 -35.45
N SER A 6 27.18 -11.46 -34.40
CA SER A 6 26.91 -12.89 -34.40
C SER A 6 25.40 -13.20 -34.41
N ASP A 7 25.04 -14.38 -34.96
CA ASP A 7 23.64 -14.84 -34.95
C ASP A 7 23.03 -14.91 -33.53
N GLU A 8 23.86 -15.07 -32.50
CA GLU A 8 23.48 -15.11 -31.11
C GLU A 8 23.15 -13.72 -30.57
N GLU A 9 23.92 -12.70 -30.96
CA GLU A 9 23.65 -11.30 -30.62
C GLU A 9 22.38 -10.78 -31.32
N LEU A 10 22.13 -11.17 -32.56
CA LEU A 10 20.90 -10.86 -33.30
C LEU A 10 19.67 -11.51 -32.63
N ARG A 11 19.77 -12.73 -32.12
CA ARG A 11 18.70 -13.40 -31.37
C ARG A 11 18.44 -12.72 -30.03
N LEU A 12 19.49 -12.29 -29.33
CA LEU A 12 19.37 -11.58 -28.05
C LEU A 12 18.71 -10.23 -28.23
N VAL A 13 19.12 -9.47 -29.26
CA VAL A 13 18.50 -8.18 -29.60
C VAL A 13 17.05 -8.37 -30.03
N GLY A 14 16.73 -9.40 -30.77
CA GLY A 14 15.36 -9.75 -31.17
C GLY A 14 14.48 -10.10 -29.95
N ALA A 15 14.99 -10.87 -28.99
CA ALA A 15 14.29 -11.23 -27.77
C ALA A 15 14.04 -10.01 -26.86
N LEU A 16 15.04 -9.14 -26.74
CA LEU A 16 14.91 -7.87 -25.98
C LEU A 16 13.91 -6.91 -26.64
N ALA A 17 13.91 -6.81 -27.96
CA ALA A 17 12.95 -5.99 -28.70
C ALA A 17 11.50 -6.52 -28.56
N ALA A 18 11.32 -7.85 -28.62
CA ALA A 18 10.02 -8.48 -28.40
C ALA A 18 9.49 -8.24 -26.99
N ALA A 19 10.34 -8.41 -25.96
CA ALA A 19 9.96 -8.14 -24.57
C ALA A 19 9.63 -6.65 -24.32
N ALA A 20 10.34 -5.74 -24.97
CA ALA A 20 10.04 -4.30 -24.90
C ALA A 20 8.71 -3.96 -25.57
N LEU A 21 8.38 -4.61 -26.70
CA LEU A 21 7.09 -4.44 -27.38
C LEU A 21 5.93 -4.99 -26.56
N ASP A 22 6.09 -6.16 -25.94
CA ASP A 22 5.07 -6.75 -25.07
C ASP A 22 4.80 -5.88 -23.84
N ASN A 23 5.84 -5.31 -23.23
CA ASN A 23 5.69 -4.34 -22.14
C ASN A 23 5.00 -3.05 -22.58
N ALA A 24 5.31 -2.53 -23.77
CA ALA A 24 4.65 -1.35 -24.32
C ALA A 24 3.16 -1.60 -24.60
N LEU A 25 2.81 -2.76 -25.15
CA LEU A 25 1.43 -3.19 -25.39
C LEU A 25 0.64 -3.39 -24.08
N LEU A 26 1.27 -3.91 -23.02
CA LEU A 26 0.68 -4.05 -21.69
C LEU A 26 0.40 -2.68 -21.07
N LEU A 27 1.35 -1.74 -21.16
CA LEU A 27 1.17 -0.37 -20.69
C LEU A 27 0.07 0.37 -21.47
N GLU A 28 -0.02 0.16 -22.79
CA GLU A 28 -1.08 0.73 -23.61
C GLU A 28 -2.47 0.15 -23.28
N ARG A 29 -2.56 -1.16 -22.99
CA ARG A 29 -3.79 -1.80 -22.52
C ARG A 29 -4.21 -1.27 -21.15
N LEU A 30 -3.28 -1.10 -20.21
CA LEU A 30 -3.55 -0.51 -18.90
C LEU A 30 -4.00 0.95 -19.02
N ALA A 31 -3.37 1.73 -19.91
CA ALA A 31 -3.76 3.12 -20.18
C ALA A 31 -5.16 3.21 -20.83
N ARG A 32 -5.52 2.28 -21.72
CA ARG A 32 -6.85 2.23 -22.34
C ARG A 32 -7.95 1.82 -21.34
N GLN A 33 -7.64 0.93 -20.39
CA GLN A 33 -8.57 0.59 -19.30
C GLN A 33 -8.82 1.75 -18.34
N SER A 34 -7.86 2.67 -18.24
CA SER A 34 -7.98 3.90 -17.44
C SER A 34 -8.68 5.05 -18.18
N SER A 35 -9.02 4.89 -19.47
CA SER A 35 -9.53 5.95 -20.36
C SER A 35 -11.00 5.77 -20.73
N GLU A 36 -11.79 4.99 -19.99
CA GLU A 36 -13.25 5.04 -20.18
C GLU A 36 -13.77 6.42 -19.76
N PRO A 37 -14.52 7.11 -20.66
CA PRO A 37 -15.08 8.43 -20.34
C PRO A 37 -16.11 8.23 -19.22
N LEU A 38 -15.88 8.90 -18.08
CA LEU A 38 -16.86 9.04 -17.01
C LEU A 38 -18.12 9.69 -17.56
N VAL A 39 -19.18 8.89 -17.77
CA VAL A 39 -20.52 9.38 -18.05
C VAL A 39 -21.00 10.14 -16.80
N PRO A 40 -21.33 11.44 -16.88
CA PRO A 40 -21.84 12.18 -15.73
C PRO A 40 -23.26 11.67 -15.42
N GLY A 41 -23.44 10.95 -14.35
CA GLY A 41 -24.80 10.64 -13.89
C GLY A 41 -25.00 9.41 -13.00
N THR A 42 -24.07 8.49 -12.92
CA THR A 42 -24.18 7.37 -11.98
C THR A 42 -22.78 7.03 -11.47
N ARG A 43 -22.38 7.59 -10.33
CA ARG A 43 -21.35 6.96 -9.52
C ARG A 43 -22.00 5.72 -8.90
N PRO A 44 -21.63 4.49 -9.29
CA PRO A 44 -21.88 3.35 -8.44
C PRO A 44 -21.20 3.68 -7.12
N GLY A 45 -21.91 3.52 -6.01
CA GLY A 45 -21.25 3.50 -4.70
C GLY A 45 -20.09 2.49 -4.79
N PRO A 46 -19.04 2.62 -3.97
CA PRO A 46 -17.89 1.73 -4.02
C PRO A 46 -18.40 0.30 -4.04
N GLU A 47 -18.14 -0.42 -5.15
CA GLU A 47 -18.45 -1.84 -5.25
C GLU A 47 -17.76 -2.51 -4.07
N GLN A 48 -18.53 -2.91 -3.07
CA GLN A 48 -17.99 -3.66 -1.95
C GLN A 48 -17.51 -4.99 -2.53
N PRO A 49 -16.25 -5.38 -2.33
CA PRO A 49 -15.74 -6.63 -2.83
C PRO A 49 -16.57 -7.76 -2.24
N GLU A 50 -17.18 -8.54 -3.10
CA GLU A 50 -18.06 -9.63 -2.68
C GLU A 50 -17.23 -10.74 -2.04
N MET A 51 -17.25 -10.81 -0.71
CA MET A 51 -16.67 -11.91 0.03
C MET A 51 -17.57 -13.14 -0.12
N ILE A 52 -17.14 -14.07 -0.98
CA ILE A 52 -17.92 -15.29 -1.27
C ILE A 52 -17.75 -16.30 -0.13
N GLY A 53 -18.86 -16.91 0.31
CA GLY A 53 -18.88 -17.98 1.31
C GLY A 53 -20.03 -17.83 2.30
N GLN A 54 -20.55 -18.99 2.76
CA GLN A 54 -21.69 -19.07 3.69
C GLN A 54 -21.34 -19.86 4.96
N SER A 55 -20.06 -20.18 5.17
CA SER A 55 -19.64 -20.91 6.37
C SER A 55 -19.82 -20.06 7.64
N PRO A 56 -19.99 -20.70 8.82
CA PRO A 56 -20.05 -19.99 10.10
C PRO A 56 -18.84 -19.11 10.37
N ALA A 57 -17.65 -19.48 9.85
CA ALA A 57 -16.43 -18.69 9.95
C ALA A 57 -16.52 -17.41 9.13
N MET A 58 -17.06 -17.49 7.89
CA MET A 58 -17.29 -16.31 7.03
C MET A 58 -18.36 -15.38 7.60
N ALA A 59 -19.41 -15.93 8.23
CA ALA A 59 -20.41 -15.11 8.89
C ALA A 59 -19.82 -14.32 10.08
N ARG A 60 -18.97 -14.96 10.88
CA ARG A 60 -18.23 -14.27 11.97
C ARG A 60 -17.29 -13.19 11.44
N LEU A 61 -16.51 -13.50 10.41
CA LEU A 61 -15.59 -12.53 9.80
C LEU A 61 -16.35 -11.30 9.27
N ARG A 62 -17.48 -11.48 8.60
CA ARG A 62 -18.32 -10.35 8.15
C ARG A 62 -18.80 -9.50 9.32
N HIS A 63 -19.26 -10.14 10.39
CA HIS A 63 -19.69 -9.43 11.59
C HIS A 63 -18.52 -8.63 12.22
N GLU A 64 -17.33 -9.21 12.31
CA GLU A 64 -16.13 -8.50 12.80
C GLU A 64 -15.79 -7.30 11.89
N ILE A 65 -15.86 -7.48 10.57
CA ILE A 65 -15.65 -6.40 9.61
C ILE A 65 -16.66 -5.27 9.82
N ASP A 66 -17.95 -5.58 9.96
CA ASP A 66 -19.00 -4.58 10.19
C ASP A 66 -18.76 -3.80 11.50
N VAL A 67 -18.33 -4.46 12.56
CA VAL A 67 -18.01 -3.83 13.84
C VAL A 67 -16.82 -2.88 13.70
N VAL A 68 -15.71 -3.33 13.11
CA VAL A 68 -14.50 -2.51 12.99
C VAL A 68 -14.64 -1.42 11.91
N ALA A 69 -15.45 -1.64 10.88
CA ALA A 69 -15.68 -0.65 9.83
C ALA A 69 -16.29 0.64 10.40
N ASN A 70 -17.25 0.52 11.30
CA ASN A 70 -17.91 1.66 11.96
C ASN A 70 -17.03 2.42 12.97
N SER A 71 -15.81 1.94 13.26
CA SER A 71 -14.87 2.61 14.16
C SER A 71 -13.81 3.41 13.38
N GLU A 72 -13.18 4.37 14.06
CA GLU A 72 -12.01 5.10 13.55
C GLU A 72 -10.68 4.45 13.99
N LEU A 73 -10.74 3.31 14.66
CA LEU A 73 -9.57 2.60 15.16
C LEU A 73 -8.74 2.03 14.01
N ASN A 74 -7.44 1.92 14.24
CA ASN A 74 -6.57 1.15 13.35
C ASN A 74 -6.93 -0.34 13.46
N VAL A 75 -6.72 -1.09 12.39
CA VAL A 75 -7.06 -2.52 12.35
C VAL A 75 -5.83 -3.32 11.91
N LEU A 76 -5.53 -4.37 12.65
CA LEU A 76 -4.50 -5.32 12.28
C LEU A 76 -5.16 -6.62 11.76
N ILE A 77 -4.92 -6.94 10.49
CA ILE A 77 -5.44 -8.11 9.78
C ILE A 77 -4.37 -9.20 9.79
N LEU A 78 -4.62 -10.28 10.50
CA LEU A 78 -3.71 -11.42 10.57
C LEU A 78 -4.17 -12.54 9.65
N GLY A 79 -3.27 -13.13 8.90
CA GLY A 79 -3.58 -14.26 8.03
C GLY A 79 -2.44 -14.63 7.09
N GLU A 80 -2.46 -15.85 6.58
CA GLU A 80 -1.48 -16.34 5.62
C GLU A 80 -1.46 -15.52 4.34
N THR A 81 -0.39 -15.65 3.56
CA THR A 81 -0.29 -15.00 2.25
C THR A 81 -1.36 -15.58 1.31
N GLY A 82 -2.04 -14.70 0.57
CA GLY A 82 -3.06 -15.11 -0.42
C GLY A 82 -4.45 -15.39 0.14
N VAL A 83 -4.71 -15.31 1.46
CA VAL A 83 -6.05 -15.56 2.04
C VAL A 83 -7.06 -14.45 1.80
N GLY A 84 -6.68 -13.35 1.14
CA GLY A 84 -7.60 -12.24 0.82
C GLY A 84 -7.59 -11.09 1.82
N LYS A 85 -6.48 -10.83 2.53
CA LYS A 85 -6.33 -9.69 3.47
C LYS A 85 -6.70 -8.34 2.82
N GLU A 86 -6.37 -8.16 1.54
CA GLU A 86 -6.74 -6.97 0.77
C GLU A 86 -8.27 -6.82 0.59
N LEU A 87 -8.99 -7.93 0.38
CA LEU A 87 -10.45 -7.91 0.28
C LEU A 87 -11.10 -7.48 1.60
N ILE A 88 -10.54 -7.94 2.73
CA ILE A 88 -10.96 -7.51 4.07
C ILE A 88 -10.74 -6.01 4.23
N ALA A 89 -9.56 -5.50 3.85
CA ALA A 89 -9.27 -4.07 3.95
C ALA A 89 -10.23 -3.22 3.10
N LYS A 90 -10.55 -3.67 1.88
CA LYS A 90 -11.57 -3.02 1.01
C LYS A 90 -12.94 -3.02 1.67
N ALA A 91 -13.36 -4.15 2.26
CA ALA A 91 -14.65 -4.26 2.94
C ALA A 91 -14.72 -3.36 4.17
N VAL A 92 -13.68 -3.33 5.02
CA VAL A 92 -13.59 -2.44 6.18
C VAL A 92 -13.64 -0.97 5.76
N HIS A 93 -12.90 -0.57 4.72
CA HIS A 93 -12.94 0.81 4.23
C HIS A 93 -14.32 1.16 3.64
N GLY A 94 -14.88 0.29 2.79
CA GLY A 94 -16.16 0.51 2.13
C GLY A 94 -17.35 0.59 3.09
N GLY A 95 -17.28 -0.09 4.25
CA GLY A 95 -18.28 0.01 5.33
C GLY A 95 -18.01 1.13 6.32
N SER A 96 -16.94 1.94 6.15
CA SER A 96 -16.53 2.94 7.12
C SER A 96 -17.10 4.34 6.81
N PRO A 97 -17.08 5.26 7.79
CA PRO A 97 -17.39 6.67 7.53
C PRO A 97 -16.50 7.33 6.47
N ARG A 98 -15.33 6.71 6.17
CA ARG A 98 -14.37 7.16 5.16
C ARG A 98 -14.55 6.49 3.78
N ALA A 99 -15.64 5.77 3.53
CA ALA A 99 -15.87 5.01 2.28
C ALA A 99 -15.76 5.85 0.99
N HIS A 100 -16.02 7.16 1.08
CA HIS A 100 -15.92 8.10 -0.05
C HIS A 100 -14.56 8.80 -0.15
N ALA A 101 -13.66 8.56 0.81
CA ALA A 101 -12.31 9.11 0.85
C ALA A 101 -11.31 8.15 0.19
N PRO A 102 -10.06 8.57 -0.05
CA PRO A 102 -9.07 7.70 -0.68
C PRO A 102 -8.78 6.44 0.16
N LEU A 103 -8.70 5.29 -0.51
CA LEU A 103 -8.08 4.06 -0.01
C LEU A 103 -6.77 3.85 -0.77
N VAL A 104 -5.66 4.06 -0.08
CA VAL A 104 -4.31 3.97 -0.65
C VAL A 104 -3.65 2.68 -0.19
N TYR A 105 -2.89 2.04 -1.07
CA TYR A 105 -2.24 0.75 -0.83
C TYR A 105 -0.72 0.88 -0.85
N LEU A 106 -0.05 0.14 0.04
CA LEU A 106 1.38 -0.10 -0.01
C LEU A 106 1.68 -1.51 0.48
N ASN A 107 2.44 -2.28 -0.32
CA ASN A 107 3.03 -3.54 0.12
C ASN A 107 4.46 -3.27 0.62
N CYS A 108 4.71 -3.53 1.92
CA CYS A 108 5.96 -3.21 2.57
C CYS A 108 7.09 -4.21 2.25
N ALA A 109 6.75 -5.45 1.84
CA ALA A 109 7.73 -6.48 1.48
C ALA A 109 8.33 -6.29 0.08
N ALA A 110 7.64 -5.55 -0.80
CA ALA A 110 8.02 -5.44 -2.22
C ALA A 110 9.13 -4.41 -2.48
N LEU A 111 9.58 -3.66 -1.47
CA LEU A 111 10.42 -2.48 -1.67
C LEU A 111 11.70 -2.52 -0.81
N PRO A 112 12.86 -2.12 -1.38
CA PRO A 112 14.02 -1.78 -0.57
C PRO A 112 13.68 -0.68 0.45
N GLU A 113 14.35 -0.67 1.61
CA GLU A 113 14.05 0.24 2.73
C GLU A 113 13.98 1.72 2.32
N SER A 114 14.98 2.21 1.57
CA SER A 114 15.02 3.61 1.10
C SER A 114 13.85 3.96 0.17
N VAL A 115 13.41 2.99 -0.64
CA VAL A 115 12.25 3.18 -1.52
C VAL A 115 10.96 3.15 -0.70
N ALA A 116 10.84 2.22 0.25
CA ALA A 116 9.69 2.13 1.15
C ALA A 116 9.53 3.43 1.96
N GLU A 117 10.63 4.01 2.45
CA GLU A 117 10.62 5.29 3.14
C GLU A 117 10.08 6.42 2.25
N SER A 118 10.60 6.53 1.03
CA SER A 118 10.16 7.53 0.06
C SER A 118 8.70 7.34 -0.39
N GLU A 119 8.26 6.10 -0.57
CA GLU A 119 6.86 5.79 -0.88
C GLU A 119 5.93 6.16 0.28
N LEU A 120 6.28 5.81 1.53
CA LEU A 120 5.45 6.09 2.71
C LEU A 120 5.34 7.59 3.00
N PHE A 121 6.50 8.26 3.11
CA PHE A 121 6.58 9.60 3.68
C PHE A 121 6.76 10.70 2.63
N GLY A 122 7.10 10.35 1.39
CA GLY A 122 7.42 11.32 0.34
C GLY A 122 8.83 11.92 0.48
N HIS A 123 9.22 12.69 -0.49
CA HIS A 123 10.52 13.38 -0.48
C HIS A 123 10.44 14.73 -1.19
N VAL A 124 11.34 15.63 -0.83
CA VAL A 124 11.56 16.87 -1.56
C VAL A 124 12.70 16.69 -2.56
N LYS A 125 12.73 17.55 -3.58
CA LYS A 125 13.82 17.61 -4.54
C LYS A 125 15.17 17.78 -3.83
N GLY A 126 16.15 16.94 -4.18
CA GLY A 126 17.50 16.98 -3.60
C GLY A 126 17.64 16.17 -2.30
N ALA A 127 16.61 15.51 -1.79
CA ALA A 127 16.64 14.71 -0.57
C ALA A 127 17.67 13.55 -0.63
N PHE A 128 17.88 13.00 -1.81
CA PHE A 128 18.88 11.95 -2.08
C PHE A 128 19.29 11.95 -3.56
N THR A 129 20.35 11.20 -3.91
CA THR A 129 20.80 11.07 -5.31
C THR A 129 19.69 10.49 -6.18
N GLY A 130 19.18 11.27 -7.12
CA GLY A 130 18.05 10.89 -8.00
C GLY A 130 16.71 11.51 -7.61
N ALA A 131 16.60 12.25 -6.50
CA ALA A 131 15.41 13.02 -6.14
C ALA A 131 15.29 14.31 -7.00
N ILE A 132 14.85 14.16 -8.24
CA ILE A 132 14.79 15.26 -9.23
C ILE A 132 13.58 16.17 -8.97
N HIS A 133 12.49 15.63 -8.42
CA HIS A 133 11.24 16.32 -8.15
C HIS A 133 10.76 16.08 -6.73
N ASN A 134 9.86 16.93 -6.22
CA ASN A 134 9.10 16.63 -5.02
C ASN A 134 8.10 15.51 -5.31
N ARG A 135 7.94 14.57 -4.37
CA ARG A 135 6.96 13.49 -4.49
C ARG A 135 6.18 13.34 -3.18
N ALA A 136 4.86 13.38 -3.29
CA ALA A 136 3.98 13.10 -2.18
C ALA A 136 4.06 11.61 -1.78
N GLY A 137 4.09 11.34 -0.48
CA GLY A 137 4.06 9.98 0.06
C GLY A 137 2.65 9.41 0.17
N LYS A 138 2.55 8.10 0.44
CA LYS A 138 1.27 7.41 0.60
C LYS A 138 0.43 7.99 1.74
N PHE A 139 1.06 8.48 2.81
CA PHE A 139 0.34 9.16 3.89
C PHE A 139 -0.35 10.44 3.43
N GLU A 140 0.30 11.25 2.60
CA GLU A 140 -0.31 12.45 2.03
C GLU A 140 -1.46 12.11 1.07
N LEU A 141 -1.25 11.10 0.22
CA LEU A 141 -2.27 10.63 -0.72
C LEU A 141 -3.50 10.03 -0.01
N ALA A 142 -3.31 9.49 1.20
CA ALA A 142 -4.35 8.90 2.02
C ALA A 142 -4.98 9.90 3.00
N ASP A 143 -4.62 11.19 2.96
CA ASP A 143 -5.13 12.16 3.92
C ASP A 143 -6.66 12.20 3.94
N LYS A 144 -7.25 12.21 5.14
CA LYS A 144 -8.70 12.08 5.43
C LYS A 144 -9.32 10.74 4.99
N GLY A 145 -8.52 9.83 4.46
CA GLY A 145 -8.91 8.49 3.99
C GLY A 145 -8.30 7.37 4.82
N THR A 146 -7.95 6.30 4.12
CA THR A 146 -7.41 5.06 4.70
C THR A 146 -6.14 4.66 3.97
N LEU A 147 -5.11 4.26 4.71
CA LEU A 147 -3.89 3.66 4.16
C LEU A 147 -3.85 2.18 4.57
N PHE A 148 -3.83 1.29 3.58
CA PHE A 148 -3.62 -0.13 3.77
C PHE A 148 -2.14 -0.47 3.59
N LEU A 149 -1.55 -1.03 4.65
CA LEU A 149 -0.16 -1.46 4.72
C LEU A 149 -0.12 -2.98 4.74
N ASP A 150 0.18 -3.59 3.60
CA ASP A 150 0.35 -5.04 3.52
C ASP A 150 1.76 -5.45 3.93
N GLU A 151 1.88 -6.59 4.58
CA GLU A 151 3.10 -7.16 5.14
C GLU A 151 3.87 -6.16 6.04
N ILE A 152 3.14 -5.54 6.99
CA ILE A 152 3.68 -4.52 7.91
C ILE A 152 4.88 -5.04 8.73
N GLY A 153 4.95 -6.34 8.97
CA GLY A 153 6.05 -7.00 9.67
C GLY A 153 7.39 -6.96 8.95
N GLU A 154 7.42 -6.55 7.68
CA GLU A 154 8.65 -6.41 6.87
C GLU A 154 9.31 -5.03 7.00
N LEU A 155 8.67 -4.06 7.66
CA LEU A 155 9.26 -2.75 7.87
C LEU A 155 10.48 -2.81 8.80
N SER A 156 11.53 -2.09 8.45
CA SER A 156 12.68 -1.90 9.35
C SER A 156 12.29 -1.14 10.63
N LEU A 157 13.02 -1.33 11.71
CA LEU A 157 12.77 -0.64 12.99
C LEU A 157 12.81 0.90 12.83
N ALA A 158 13.60 1.42 11.91
CA ALA A 158 13.67 2.84 11.61
C ALA A 158 12.35 3.35 11.00
N LEU A 159 11.81 2.62 10.02
CA LEU A 159 10.51 2.94 9.41
C LEU A 159 9.35 2.76 10.38
N GLN A 160 9.40 1.73 11.24
CA GLN A 160 8.43 1.52 12.31
C GLN A 160 8.38 2.71 13.27
N ALA A 161 9.53 3.30 13.63
CA ALA A 161 9.58 4.48 14.50
C ALA A 161 8.96 5.73 13.83
N LYS A 162 9.21 5.94 12.54
CA LYS A 162 8.60 7.03 11.77
C LYS A 162 7.09 6.82 11.63
N LEU A 163 6.66 5.60 11.33
CA LEU A 163 5.24 5.23 11.26
C LEU A 163 4.52 5.51 12.57
N LEU A 164 5.11 5.11 13.70
CA LEU A 164 4.54 5.35 15.02
C LEU A 164 4.32 6.84 15.29
N ARG A 165 5.27 7.70 14.90
CA ARG A 165 5.13 9.16 15.06
C ARG A 165 3.92 9.71 14.29
N VAL A 166 3.72 9.25 13.05
CA VAL A 166 2.54 9.65 12.26
C VAL A 166 1.25 9.16 12.91
N LEU A 167 1.23 7.91 13.41
CA LEU A 167 0.05 7.33 14.08
C LEU A 167 -0.30 8.01 15.41
N GLN A 168 0.69 8.53 16.13
CA GLN A 168 0.48 9.17 17.44
C GLN A 168 0.06 10.62 17.31
N TYR A 169 0.70 11.36 16.41
CA TYR A 169 0.59 12.81 16.37
C TYR A 169 -0.01 13.34 15.06
N GLY A 170 -0.15 12.50 14.04
CA GLY A 170 -0.51 12.94 12.68
C GLY A 170 0.59 13.76 12.00
N ASP A 171 1.81 13.76 12.55
CA ASP A 171 2.94 14.53 12.02
C ASP A 171 3.70 13.71 11.00
N LEU A 172 3.59 14.10 9.74
CA LEU A 172 4.33 13.54 8.63
C LEU A 172 5.51 14.46 8.27
N GLN A 173 6.69 13.89 8.11
CA GLN A 173 7.87 14.61 7.64
C GLN A 173 8.40 13.95 6.37
N ARG A 174 8.48 14.72 5.28
CA ARG A 174 9.07 14.26 4.02
C ARG A 174 10.59 14.10 4.17
N ILE A 175 11.17 13.18 3.41
CA ILE A 175 12.62 13.04 3.35
C ILE A 175 13.23 14.33 2.79
N GLY A 176 14.22 14.89 3.51
CA GLY A 176 14.90 16.13 3.12
C GLY A 176 14.13 17.43 3.41
N ASP A 177 13.01 17.35 4.13
CA ASP A 177 12.25 18.52 4.58
C ASP A 177 12.08 18.49 6.10
N ASP A 178 12.37 19.60 6.77
CA ASP A 178 12.20 19.74 8.22
C ASP A 178 10.80 20.23 8.60
N THR A 179 9.96 20.59 7.62
CA THR A 179 8.62 21.13 7.86
C THR A 179 7.62 19.96 8.04
N PRO A 180 7.01 19.79 9.21
CA PRO A 180 6.02 18.76 9.42
C PRO A 180 4.70 19.10 8.71
N LEU A 181 4.10 18.09 8.07
CA LEU A 181 2.76 18.14 7.51
C LEU A 181 1.79 17.42 8.44
N LYS A 182 0.59 17.96 8.63
CA LYS A 182 -0.46 17.26 9.38
C LYS A 182 -1.29 16.40 8.43
N VAL A 183 -1.47 15.14 8.81
CA VAL A 183 -2.32 14.19 8.09
C VAL A 183 -3.28 13.49 9.06
N ASN A 184 -4.46 13.14 8.57
CA ASN A 184 -5.46 12.37 9.30
C ASN A 184 -5.78 11.10 8.51
N VAL A 185 -5.08 10.02 8.80
CA VAL A 185 -5.15 8.75 8.04
C VAL A 185 -5.53 7.62 8.97
N ARG A 186 -6.56 6.84 8.60
CA ARG A 186 -6.86 5.58 9.26
C ARG A 186 -5.96 4.50 8.69
N ILE A 187 -5.35 3.66 9.57
CA ILE A 187 -4.48 2.57 9.13
C ILE A 187 -5.19 1.24 9.21
N LEU A 188 -5.13 0.49 8.11
CA LEU A 188 -5.40 -0.93 8.06
C LEU A 188 -4.06 -1.63 7.77
N ALA A 189 -3.55 -2.40 8.71
CA ALA A 189 -2.29 -3.13 8.55
C ALA A 189 -2.55 -4.62 8.37
N ALA A 190 -1.79 -5.29 7.53
CA ALA A 190 -1.88 -6.73 7.33
C ALA A 190 -0.52 -7.39 7.42
N THR A 191 -0.48 -8.62 7.90
CA THR A 191 0.74 -9.43 7.95
C THR A 191 0.41 -10.93 8.09
N ASN A 192 1.33 -11.77 7.63
CA ASN A 192 1.35 -13.20 7.88
C ASN A 192 2.26 -13.56 9.06
N ARG A 193 3.06 -12.63 9.60
CA ARG A 193 4.00 -12.86 10.71
C ARG A 193 3.30 -12.79 12.06
N ASP A 194 3.81 -13.55 13.02
CA ASP A 194 3.48 -13.36 14.43
C ASP A 194 4.22 -12.13 14.97
N LEU A 195 3.52 -10.99 14.99
CA LEU A 195 4.10 -9.74 15.48
C LEU A 195 4.42 -9.78 16.99
N LYS A 196 3.73 -10.63 17.79
CA LYS A 196 4.05 -10.79 19.22
C LYS A 196 5.43 -11.42 19.38
N GLN A 197 5.69 -12.48 18.60
CA GLN A 197 6.99 -13.11 18.56
C GLN A 197 8.06 -12.15 18.02
N ALA A 198 7.76 -11.40 16.95
CA ALA A 198 8.67 -10.40 16.40
C ALA A 198 9.01 -9.28 17.40
N VAL A 199 8.10 -8.92 18.30
CA VAL A 199 8.38 -7.99 19.41
C VAL A 199 9.37 -8.62 20.41
N VAL A 200 9.19 -9.86 20.78
CA VAL A 200 10.12 -10.58 21.70
C VAL A 200 11.52 -10.68 21.08
N GLU A 201 11.60 -10.90 19.77
CA GLU A 201 12.86 -11.00 19.02
C GLU A 201 13.50 -9.63 18.71
N GLY A 202 12.84 -8.53 19.05
CA GLY A 202 13.32 -7.17 18.77
C GLY A 202 13.25 -6.78 17.29
N GLN A 203 12.50 -7.50 16.47
CA GLN A 203 12.28 -7.22 15.04
C GLN A 203 11.10 -6.30 14.81
N PHE A 204 10.18 -6.20 15.78
CA PHE A 204 9.05 -5.30 15.74
C PHE A 204 8.93 -4.51 17.06
N ARG A 205 8.55 -3.23 16.99
CA ARG A 205 8.45 -2.37 18.17
C ARG A 205 7.16 -2.67 18.94
N ALA A 206 7.26 -2.84 20.24
CA ALA A 206 6.11 -3.08 21.11
C ALA A 206 5.10 -1.91 21.09
N ASP A 207 5.60 -0.67 21.07
CA ASP A 207 4.76 0.53 21.05
C ASP A 207 3.94 0.65 19.75
N LEU A 208 4.52 0.30 18.60
CA LEU A 208 3.82 0.25 17.33
C LEU A 208 2.79 -0.90 17.30
N TYR A 209 3.16 -2.09 17.79
CA TYR A 209 2.24 -3.22 17.88
C TYR A 209 0.97 -2.84 18.66
N HIS A 210 1.10 -2.24 19.85
CA HIS A 210 -0.04 -1.79 20.65
C HIS A 210 -0.86 -0.67 20.00
N ARG A 211 -0.28 0.13 19.11
CA ARG A 211 -1.00 1.17 18.39
C ARG A 211 -1.78 0.64 17.18
N LEU A 212 -1.35 -0.49 16.61
CA LEU A 212 -2.02 -1.15 15.49
C LEU A 212 -3.07 -2.17 15.96
N SER A 213 -2.81 -2.85 17.10
CA SER A 213 -3.65 -3.90 17.68
C SER A 213 -4.47 -3.32 18.83
N VAL A 214 -5.55 -2.64 18.51
CA VAL A 214 -6.50 -2.10 19.51
C VAL A 214 -7.66 -3.04 19.69
#